data_f777e0027a392f96287391b039941750
#
_entry.id   f777e0027a392f96287391b039941750
#
_cell.length_a   1.000
_cell.length_b   1.000
_cell.length_c   1.000
_cell.angle_alpha   90.00
_cell.angle_beta   90.00
_cell.angle_gamma   90.00
#
_symmetry.space_group_name_H-M   'P 1'
#
loop_
_entity.id
_entity.type
_entity.pdbx_description
1 polymer ?
#
loop_
_entity_poly.entity_id
_entity_poly.type
_entity_poly.pdbx_seq_one_letter_code
_entity_poly.pdbx_strand_id
1 'polypeptide(L)'
;MAQPSTKVYDLIRSRIMSGTYAPGQHLVETEISQELNVSRSPVRMALKRLTQESLVTTESNRGSFVAQWTRSDINEVFDLRQMLESRAASLAAQSATPEEIARLQSLVDEMAELAQRRAEGYRDDLHHNNQAFHLLIVSAARSPRLFQFVRTLTDTSLTLGTYFYYSDADIDRSVHFHQDLANAIASRNPSAAEALMAAHLCLAHTAFETSRFGNDEQSA
;
A
#
# COMPACT_ATOMS: atom_id res chain seq x y z
N MET A 1 -24.75 0.76 9.56
CA MET A 1 -24.38 2.14 9.15
C MET A 1 -22.99 2.44 9.70
N ALA A 2 -22.02 2.79 8.83
CA ALA A 2 -20.67 3.15 9.27
C ALA A 2 -20.72 4.37 10.21
N GLN A 3 -19.89 4.37 11.26
CA GLN A 3 -19.80 5.49 12.19
C GLN A 3 -19.35 6.77 11.46
N PRO A 4 -19.83 7.96 11.84
CA PRO A 4 -19.46 9.23 11.19
C PRO A 4 -17.95 9.46 11.10
N SER A 5 -17.17 8.99 12.08
CA SER A 5 -15.71 9.07 12.11
C SER A 5 -15.04 8.24 11.01
N THR A 6 -15.61 7.08 10.64
CA THR A 6 -15.07 6.22 9.58
C THR A 6 -15.24 6.89 8.22
N LYS A 7 -16.41 7.45 7.93
CA LYS A 7 -16.65 8.17 6.66
C LYS A 7 -15.75 9.39 6.47
N VAL A 8 -15.51 10.14 7.56
CA VAL A 8 -14.61 11.31 7.52
C VAL A 8 -13.17 10.86 7.27
N TYR A 9 -12.73 9.80 7.93
CA TYR A 9 -11.41 9.21 7.73
C TYR A 9 -11.24 8.76 6.26
N ASP A 10 -12.18 7.97 5.72
CA ASP A 10 -12.10 7.44 4.35
C ASP A 10 -12.02 8.59 3.33
N LEU A 11 -12.78 9.67 3.54
CA LEU A 11 -12.80 10.81 2.64
C LEU A 11 -11.50 11.62 2.70
N ILE A 12 -10.97 11.91 3.90
CA ILE A 12 -9.69 12.62 4.04
C ILE A 12 -8.56 11.77 3.43
N ARG A 13 -8.56 10.45 3.72
CA ARG A 13 -7.59 9.51 3.15
C ARG A 13 -7.63 9.52 1.62
N SER A 14 -8.80 9.39 1.02
CA SER A 14 -8.97 9.41 -0.44
C SER A 14 -8.46 10.71 -1.05
N ARG A 15 -8.67 11.85 -0.41
CA ARG A 15 -8.17 13.16 -0.88
C ARG A 15 -6.66 13.30 -0.80
N ILE A 16 -6.02 12.72 0.22
CA ILE A 16 -4.56 12.64 0.31
C ILE A 16 -4.03 11.75 -0.81
N MET A 17 -4.62 10.57 -0.99
CA MET A 17 -4.18 9.59 -1.98
C MET A 17 -4.36 10.08 -3.43
N SER A 18 -5.43 10.81 -3.72
CA SER A 18 -5.68 11.40 -5.04
C SER A 18 -4.87 12.68 -5.31
N GLY A 19 -4.11 13.17 -4.31
CA GLY A 19 -3.38 14.45 -4.41
C GLY A 19 -4.27 15.69 -4.28
N THR A 20 -5.56 15.55 -4.01
CA THR A 20 -6.47 16.69 -3.74
C THR A 20 -5.97 17.50 -2.53
N TYR A 21 -5.48 16.81 -1.49
CA TYR A 21 -4.65 17.41 -0.46
C TYR A 21 -3.19 17.16 -0.83
N ALA A 22 -2.49 18.23 -1.20
CA ALA A 22 -1.11 18.14 -1.67
C ALA A 22 -0.14 17.73 -0.55
N PRO A 23 0.97 17.03 -0.86
CA PRO A 23 2.04 16.77 0.11
C PRO A 23 2.48 18.05 0.81
N GLY A 24 2.59 18.02 2.15
CA GLY A 24 2.92 19.20 2.98
C GLY A 24 1.77 20.18 3.21
N GLN A 25 0.61 19.95 2.63
CA GLN A 25 -0.55 20.82 2.87
C GLN A 25 -0.96 20.80 4.33
N HIS A 26 -1.23 21.97 4.91
CA HIS A 26 -1.77 22.11 6.26
C HIS A 26 -3.23 21.66 6.30
N LEU A 27 -3.54 20.72 7.17
CA LEU A 27 -4.88 20.15 7.34
C LEU A 27 -5.57 20.82 8.54
N VAL A 28 -6.29 21.91 8.30
CA VAL A 28 -6.95 22.71 9.33
C VAL A 28 -8.27 22.06 9.74
N GLU A 29 -8.38 21.58 10.99
CA GLU A 29 -9.57 20.89 11.51
C GLU A 29 -10.87 21.67 11.28
N THR A 30 -10.85 22.99 11.44
CA THR A 30 -12.03 23.86 11.27
C THR A 30 -12.46 23.94 9.81
N GLU A 31 -11.55 24.07 8.87
CA GLU A 31 -11.84 24.14 7.43
C GLU A 31 -12.44 22.80 6.96
N ILE A 32 -11.77 21.70 7.30
CA ILE A 32 -12.24 20.36 6.95
C ILE A 32 -13.62 20.07 7.55
N SER A 33 -13.85 20.47 8.80
CA SER A 33 -15.15 20.25 9.45
C SER A 33 -16.29 21.04 8.80
N GLN A 34 -16.01 22.28 8.34
CA GLN A 34 -16.95 23.09 7.56
C GLN A 34 -17.22 22.49 6.18
N GLU A 35 -16.18 22.13 5.47
CA GLU A 35 -16.26 21.52 4.13
C GLU A 35 -17.08 20.22 4.11
N LEU A 36 -16.88 19.37 5.14
CA LEU A 36 -17.56 18.08 5.26
C LEU A 36 -18.90 18.17 6.00
N ASN A 37 -19.28 19.35 6.46
CA ASN A 37 -20.50 19.58 7.26
C ASN A 37 -20.59 18.62 8.47
N VAL A 38 -19.49 18.48 9.22
CA VAL A 38 -19.39 17.67 10.44
C VAL A 38 -18.81 18.49 11.60
N SER A 39 -18.92 17.98 12.83
CA SER A 39 -18.22 18.60 13.97
C SER A 39 -16.71 18.36 13.89
N ARG A 40 -15.92 19.11 14.67
CA ARG A 40 -14.45 18.97 14.69
C ARG A 40 -13.96 17.63 15.26
N SER A 41 -14.75 17.00 16.15
CA SER A 41 -14.33 15.76 16.83
C SER A 41 -14.04 14.59 15.86
N PRO A 42 -14.92 14.22 14.89
CA PRO A 42 -14.62 13.17 13.92
C PRO A 42 -13.44 13.52 13.01
N VAL A 43 -13.22 14.81 12.66
CA VAL A 43 -12.07 15.25 11.88
C VAL A 43 -10.77 15.01 12.67
N ARG A 44 -10.73 15.41 13.93
CA ARG A 44 -9.57 15.20 14.82
C ARG A 44 -9.26 13.71 14.99
N MET A 45 -10.27 12.87 15.15
CA MET A 45 -10.08 11.42 15.24
C MET A 45 -9.53 10.84 13.94
N ALA A 46 -10.04 11.29 12.79
CA ALA A 46 -9.55 10.89 11.49
C ALA A 46 -8.07 11.30 11.27
N LEU A 47 -7.74 12.56 11.56
CA LEU A 47 -6.35 13.05 11.45
C LEU A 47 -5.40 12.30 12.39
N LYS A 48 -5.82 12.00 13.64
CA LYS A 48 -5.03 11.19 14.57
C LYS A 48 -4.76 9.79 14.01
N ARG A 49 -5.77 9.15 13.42
CA ARG A 49 -5.61 7.84 12.78
C ARG A 49 -4.69 7.91 11.57
N LEU A 50 -4.85 8.91 10.72
CA LEU A 50 -3.98 9.15 9.56
C LEU A 50 -2.53 9.45 9.98
N THR A 51 -2.32 10.06 11.17
CA THR A 51 -0.98 10.24 11.74
C THR A 51 -0.36 8.90 12.17
N GLN A 52 -1.15 8.00 12.72
CA GLN A 52 -0.68 6.64 13.05
C GLN A 52 -0.33 5.83 11.81
N GLU A 53 -0.98 6.13 10.69
CA GLU A 53 -0.74 5.53 9.38
C GLU A 53 0.33 6.30 8.56
N SER A 54 1.00 7.29 9.17
CA SER A 54 2.03 8.13 8.53
C SER A 54 1.58 8.88 7.26
N LEU A 55 0.27 8.99 7.03
CA LEU A 55 -0.31 9.83 5.96
C LEU A 55 -0.35 11.30 6.35
N VAL A 56 -0.32 11.57 7.64
CA VAL A 56 -0.34 12.91 8.23
C VAL A 56 0.80 13.01 9.24
N THR A 57 1.51 14.12 9.22
CA THR A 57 2.47 14.50 10.27
C THR A 57 1.86 15.55 11.16
N THR A 58 2.16 15.50 12.48
CA THR A 58 1.71 16.51 13.42
C THR A 58 2.91 17.25 13.99
N GLU A 59 2.94 18.55 13.78
CA GLU A 59 3.95 19.44 14.33
C GLU A 59 3.43 20.14 15.59
N SER A 60 4.23 20.16 16.66
CA SER A 60 3.86 20.85 17.90
C SER A 60 3.53 22.32 17.62
N ASN A 61 2.38 22.77 18.07
CA ASN A 61 1.85 24.14 17.91
C ASN A 61 1.60 24.60 16.46
N ARG A 62 1.78 23.75 15.45
CA ARG A 62 1.56 24.10 14.04
C ARG A 62 0.41 23.31 13.39
N GLY A 63 0.01 22.20 14.01
CA GLY A 63 -1.13 21.40 13.54
C GLY A 63 -0.73 20.16 12.74
N SER A 64 -1.63 19.73 11.87
CA SER A 64 -1.49 18.51 11.06
C SER A 64 -1.20 18.88 9.61
N PHE A 65 -0.30 18.13 8.98
CA PHE A 65 0.12 18.34 7.59
C PHE A 65 0.07 17.00 6.83
N VAL A 66 -0.22 17.04 5.53
CA VAL A 66 -0.06 15.87 4.68
C VAL A 66 1.42 15.45 4.70
N ALA A 67 1.68 14.17 4.90
CA ALA A 67 3.04 13.67 4.93
C ALA A 67 3.76 13.94 3.61
N GLN A 68 5.03 14.34 3.70
CA GLN A 68 5.92 14.50 2.56
C GLN A 68 6.94 13.37 2.58
N TRP A 69 7.03 12.67 1.47
CA TRP A 69 8.03 11.64 1.27
C TRP A 69 9.02 12.10 0.22
N THR A 70 10.28 12.11 0.58
CA THR A 70 11.35 12.37 -0.36
C THR A 70 11.59 11.14 -1.25
N ARG A 71 12.22 11.32 -2.39
CA ARG A 71 12.66 10.21 -3.24
C ARG A 71 13.56 9.24 -2.48
N SER A 72 14.42 9.77 -1.60
CA SER A 72 15.29 8.96 -0.74
C SER A 72 14.51 8.06 0.21
N ASP A 73 13.46 8.60 0.86
CA ASP A 73 12.62 7.80 1.78
C ASP A 73 11.91 6.66 1.03
N ILE A 74 11.45 6.93 -0.19
CA ILE A 74 10.79 5.96 -1.04
C ILE A 74 11.75 4.83 -1.43
N ASN A 75 12.95 5.19 -1.89
CA ASN A 75 13.98 4.23 -2.25
C ASN A 75 14.33 3.33 -1.06
N GLU A 76 14.56 3.91 0.11
CA GLU A 76 14.88 3.15 1.31
C GLU A 76 13.77 2.14 1.68
N VAL A 77 12.50 2.56 1.62
CA VAL A 77 11.36 1.66 1.92
C VAL A 77 11.27 0.52 0.91
N PHE A 78 11.41 0.80 -0.40
CA PHE A 78 11.36 -0.25 -1.41
C PHE A 78 12.56 -1.21 -1.32
N ASP A 79 13.75 -0.72 -1.02
CA ASP A 79 14.95 -1.55 -0.81
C ASP A 79 14.77 -2.50 0.38
N LEU A 80 14.30 -1.98 1.52
CA LEU A 80 14.01 -2.78 2.70
C LEU A 80 12.90 -3.81 2.44
N ARG A 81 11.83 -3.42 1.76
CA ARG A 81 10.75 -4.33 1.36
C ARG A 81 11.28 -5.45 0.45
N GLN A 82 12.07 -5.10 -0.56
CA GLN A 82 12.64 -6.10 -1.47
C GLN A 82 13.46 -7.14 -0.71
N MET A 83 14.34 -6.73 0.20
CA MET A 83 15.14 -7.67 1.00
C MET A 83 14.27 -8.55 1.91
N LEU A 84 13.32 -7.96 2.61
CA LEU A 84 12.56 -8.66 3.65
C LEU A 84 11.43 -9.52 3.04
N GLU A 85 10.69 -9.01 2.08
CA GLU A 85 9.56 -9.73 1.49
C GLU A 85 10.03 -10.84 0.54
N SER A 86 11.15 -10.69 -0.17
CA SER A 86 11.73 -11.78 -0.95
C SER A 86 12.13 -12.94 -0.06
N ARG A 87 12.78 -12.65 1.07
CA ARG A 87 13.07 -13.68 2.07
C ARG A 87 11.82 -14.32 2.64
N ALA A 88 10.77 -13.53 2.90
CA ALA A 88 9.49 -14.05 3.36
C ALA A 88 8.84 -14.99 2.34
N ALA A 89 8.85 -14.66 1.06
CA ALA A 89 8.32 -15.50 -0.01
C ALA A 89 9.04 -16.84 -0.10
N SER A 90 10.37 -16.83 0.00
CA SER A 90 11.20 -18.05 0.06
C SER A 90 10.81 -18.95 1.24
N LEU A 91 10.63 -18.40 2.42
CA LEU A 91 10.19 -19.13 3.62
C LEU A 91 8.75 -19.62 3.51
N ALA A 92 7.84 -18.80 2.98
CA ALA A 92 6.45 -19.16 2.76
C ALA A 92 6.32 -20.36 1.81
N ALA A 93 7.11 -20.43 0.75
CA ALA A 93 7.13 -21.60 -0.13
C ALA A 93 7.50 -22.91 0.61
N GLN A 94 8.24 -22.82 1.72
CA GLN A 94 8.63 -23.99 2.52
C GLN A 94 7.58 -24.34 3.58
N SER A 95 6.83 -23.36 4.12
CA SER A 95 6.06 -23.52 5.35
C SER A 95 4.57 -23.19 5.24
N ALA A 96 4.09 -22.64 4.11
CA ALA A 96 2.67 -22.30 3.93
C ALA A 96 1.80 -23.55 4.03
N THR A 97 0.65 -23.45 4.70
CA THR A 97 -0.34 -24.53 4.76
C THR A 97 -1.17 -24.60 3.47
N PRO A 98 -1.87 -25.71 3.19
CA PRO A 98 -2.79 -25.79 2.04
C PRO A 98 -3.86 -24.69 2.05
N GLU A 99 -4.37 -24.33 3.24
CA GLU A 99 -5.38 -23.27 3.40
C GLU A 99 -4.81 -21.88 3.08
N GLU A 100 -3.56 -21.62 3.48
CA GLU A 100 -2.88 -20.37 3.14
C GLU A 100 -2.61 -20.27 1.64
N ILE A 101 -2.21 -21.36 0.99
CA ILE A 101 -2.03 -21.44 -0.47
C ILE A 101 -3.36 -21.18 -1.18
N ALA A 102 -4.45 -21.81 -0.74
CA ALA A 102 -5.78 -21.59 -1.29
C ALA A 102 -6.23 -20.13 -1.12
N ARG A 103 -5.92 -19.50 0.03
CA ARG A 103 -6.23 -18.08 0.25
C ARG A 103 -5.39 -17.15 -0.62
N LEU A 104 -4.10 -17.46 -0.85
CA LEU A 104 -3.26 -16.70 -1.80
C LEU A 104 -3.87 -16.74 -3.21
N GLN A 105 -4.30 -17.91 -3.68
CA GLN A 105 -4.95 -18.04 -4.99
C GLN A 105 -6.25 -17.25 -5.05
N SER A 106 -7.12 -17.33 -4.03
CA SER A 106 -8.34 -16.52 -3.95
C SER A 106 -8.06 -15.02 -4.02
N LEU A 107 -7.00 -14.52 -3.38
CA LEU A 107 -6.61 -13.11 -3.43
C LEU A 107 -6.15 -12.71 -4.85
N VAL A 108 -5.45 -13.59 -5.56
CA VAL A 108 -5.06 -13.34 -6.95
C VAL A 108 -6.28 -13.29 -7.87
N ASP A 109 -7.23 -14.21 -7.71
CA ASP A 109 -8.46 -14.24 -8.50
C ASP A 109 -9.30 -12.96 -8.25
N GLU A 110 -9.44 -12.55 -6.98
CA GLU A 110 -10.08 -11.29 -6.58
C GLU A 110 -9.38 -10.07 -7.22
N MET A 111 -8.05 -10.03 -7.20
CA MET A 111 -7.25 -8.96 -7.81
C MET A 111 -7.47 -8.88 -9.31
N ALA A 112 -7.47 -10.02 -10.01
CA ALA A 112 -7.72 -10.10 -11.45
C ALA A 112 -9.13 -9.59 -11.81
N GLU A 113 -10.15 -9.94 -11.02
CA GLU A 113 -11.52 -9.43 -11.21
C GLU A 113 -11.60 -7.92 -11.02
N LEU A 114 -10.96 -7.37 -9.99
CA LEU A 114 -10.91 -5.93 -9.72
C LEU A 114 -10.23 -5.19 -10.87
N ALA A 115 -9.09 -5.70 -11.35
CA ALA A 115 -8.34 -5.13 -12.45
C ALA A 115 -9.10 -5.18 -13.78
N GLN A 116 -9.93 -6.20 -13.99
CA GLN A 116 -10.76 -6.33 -15.19
C GLN A 116 -11.99 -5.41 -15.16
N ARG A 117 -12.69 -5.36 -14.02
CA ARG A 117 -13.96 -4.61 -13.90
C ARG A 117 -13.75 -3.10 -13.85
N ARG A 118 -12.68 -2.63 -13.22
CA ARG A 118 -12.32 -1.20 -13.07
C ARG A 118 -13.50 -0.32 -12.61
N ALA A 119 -14.31 -0.84 -11.67
CA ALA A 119 -15.42 -0.10 -11.09
C ALA A 119 -14.93 1.12 -10.29
N GLU A 120 -15.83 2.03 -9.93
CA GLU A 120 -15.49 3.16 -9.07
C GLU A 120 -14.84 2.67 -7.76
N GLY A 121 -13.69 3.25 -7.39
CA GLY A 121 -12.93 2.86 -6.20
C GLY A 121 -12.03 1.61 -6.35
N TYR A 122 -12.00 0.95 -7.52
CA TYR A 122 -11.25 -0.29 -7.72
C TYR A 122 -9.76 -0.21 -7.34
N ARG A 123 -9.14 0.97 -7.40
CA ARG A 123 -7.74 1.16 -7.01
C ARG A 123 -7.52 1.04 -5.51
N ASP A 124 -8.48 1.49 -4.70
CA ASP A 124 -8.49 1.26 -3.26
C ASP A 124 -8.68 -0.23 -2.93
N ASP A 125 -9.60 -0.90 -3.65
CA ASP A 125 -9.84 -2.34 -3.48
C ASP A 125 -8.60 -3.15 -3.87
N LEU A 126 -7.97 -2.83 -5.01
CA LEU A 126 -6.69 -3.42 -5.43
C LEU A 126 -5.60 -3.22 -4.38
N HIS A 127 -5.52 -2.02 -3.79
CA HIS A 127 -4.56 -1.74 -2.74
C HIS A 127 -4.78 -2.63 -1.51
N HIS A 128 -6.01 -2.74 -1.02
CA HIS A 128 -6.33 -3.58 0.14
C HIS A 128 -6.07 -5.07 -0.13
N ASN A 129 -6.43 -5.54 -1.33
CA ASN A 129 -6.18 -6.92 -1.76
C ASN A 129 -4.67 -7.20 -1.82
N ASN A 130 -3.88 -6.31 -2.44
CA ASN A 130 -2.43 -6.40 -2.51
C ASN A 130 -1.79 -6.46 -1.10
N GLN A 131 -2.23 -5.60 -0.19
CA GLN A 131 -1.74 -5.62 1.19
C GLN A 131 -2.05 -6.97 1.88
N ALA A 132 -3.27 -7.48 1.71
CA ALA A 132 -3.66 -8.77 2.26
C ALA A 132 -2.80 -9.92 1.71
N PHE A 133 -2.49 -9.90 0.40
CA PHE A 133 -1.64 -10.89 -0.26
C PHE A 133 -0.21 -10.89 0.32
N HIS A 134 0.44 -9.73 0.37
CA HIS A 134 1.80 -9.60 0.90
C HIS A 134 1.87 -9.98 2.38
N LEU A 135 0.93 -9.52 3.22
CA LEU A 135 0.89 -9.88 4.64
C LEU A 135 0.63 -11.37 4.87
N LEU A 136 -0.14 -12.02 4.00
CA LEU A 136 -0.35 -13.48 4.08
C LEU A 136 0.95 -14.23 3.78
N ILE A 137 1.71 -13.84 2.76
CA ILE A 137 3.03 -14.43 2.47
C ILE A 137 3.96 -14.28 3.67
N VAL A 138 4.03 -13.09 4.26
CA VAL A 138 4.91 -12.81 5.39
C VAL A 138 4.47 -13.58 6.65
N SER A 139 3.17 -13.77 6.86
CA SER A 139 2.63 -14.61 7.92
C SER A 139 2.98 -16.08 7.71
N ALA A 140 2.85 -16.58 6.47
CA ALA A 140 3.19 -17.95 6.08
C ALA A 140 4.69 -18.26 6.18
N ALA A 141 5.55 -17.25 6.21
CA ALA A 141 7.00 -17.40 6.44
C ALA A 141 7.35 -17.90 7.86
N ARG A 142 6.41 -17.94 8.81
CA ARG A 142 6.60 -18.40 10.21
C ARG A 142 7.73 -17.67 10.95
N SER A 143 7.99 -16.41 10.60
CA SER A 143 9.00 -15.57 11.24
C SER A 143 8.35 -14.33 11.88
N PRO A 144 8.07 -14.33 13.20
CA PRO A 144 7.38 -13.22 13.86
C PRO A 144 8.11 -11.87 13.75
N ARG A 145 9.45 -11.89 13.78
CA ARG A 145 10.25 -10.67 13.64
C ARG A 145 10.16 -10.10 12.22
N LEU A 146 10.30 -10.95 11.21
CA LEU A 146 10.14 -10.56 9.81
C LEU A 146 8.76 -9.95 9.56
N PHE A 147 7.71 -10.58 10.12
CA PHE A 147 6.34 -10.07 10.05
C PHE A 147 6.22 -8.66 10.64
N GLN A 148 6.81 -8.40 11.82
CA GLN A 148 6.76 -7.08 12.44
C GLN A 148 7.45 -6.01 11.60
N PHE A 149 8.64 -6.30 11.05
CA PHE A 149 9.37 -5.35 10.20
C PHE A 149 8.63 -5.05 8.90
N VAL A 150 8.19 -6.07 8.19
CA VAL A 150 7.45 -5.88 6.93
C VAL A 150 6.15 -5.13 7.19
N ARG A 151 5.40 -5.50 8.23
CA ARG A 151 4.15 -4.80 8.58
C ARG A 151 4.39 -3.31 8.81
N THR A 152 5.45 -2.93 9.53
CA THR A 152 5.79 -1.52 9.74
C THR A 152 6.05 -0.79 8.42
N LEU A 153 6.73 -1.43 7.47
CA LEU A 153 7.00 -0.87 6.15
C LEU A 153 5.73 -0.79 5.27
N THR A 154 4.86 -1.82 5.32
CA THR A 154 3.63 -1.87 4.54
C THR A 154 2.51 -0.99 5.11
N ASP A 155 2.52 -0.73 6.41
CA ASP A 155 1.60 0.21 7.06
C ASP A 155 1.97 1.68 6.76
N THR A 156 3.13 1.95 6.15
CA THR A 156 3.52 3.30 5.76
C THR A 156 2.72 3.81 4.57
N SER A 157 2.49 5.12 4.52
CA SER A 157 1.73 5.78 3.45
C SER A 157 2.28 5.57 2.04
N LEU A 158 3.55 5.20 1.91
CA LEU A 158 4.21 4.90 0.64
C LEU A 158 3.59 3.71 -0.09
N THR A 159 3.28 2.64 0.64
CA THR A 159 2.65 1.46 0.06
C THR A 159 1.17 1.68 -0.24
N LEU A 160 0.54 2.60 0.46
CA LEU A 160 -0.88 2.92 0.29
C LEU A 160 -1.20 3.60 -1.06
N GLY A 161 -0.23 4.27 -1.68
CA GLY A 161 -0.44 5.03 -2.91
C GLY A 161 -0.05 4.33 -4.21
N THR A 162 0.59 3.18 -4.17
CA THR A 162 1.20 2.57 -5.36
C THR A 162 0.20 2.39 -6.51
N TYR A 163 -0.97 1.82 -6.27
CA TYR A 163 -1.98 1.59 -7.30
C TYR A 163 -2.62 2.86 -7.87
N PHE A 164 -2.57 3.99 -7.16
CA PHE A 164 -3.05 5.27 -7.68
C PHE A 164 -2.11 5.85 -8.73
N TYR A 165 -0.83 5.49 -8.68
CA TYR A 165 0.20 5.93 -9.60
C TYR A 165 0.44 4.96 -10.77
N TYR A 166 -0.08 3.73 -10.68
CA TYR A 166 0.08 2.74 -11.73
C TYR A 166 -0.73 3.07 -12.98
N SER A 167 -0.11 2.89 -14.15
CA SER A 167 -0.83 2.73 -15.40
C SER A 167 -1.62 1.42 -15.43
N ASP A 168 -2.53 1.30 -16.37
CA ASP A 168 -3.28 0.05 -16.58
C ASP A 168 -2.34 -1.13 -16.89
N ALA A 169 -1.28 -0.89 -17.65
CA ALA A 169 -0.27 -1.91 -17.95
C ALA A 169 0.53 -2.34 -16.71
N ASP A 170 0.77 -1.41 -15.76
CA ASP A 170 1.43 -1.75 -14.49
C ASP A 170 0.52 -2.58 -13.59
N ILE A 171 -0.78 -2.29 -13.58
CA ILE A 171 -1.78 -3.08 -12.86
C ILE A 171 -1.82 -4.50 -13.42
N ASP A 172 -1.94 -4.66 -14.74
CA ASP A 172 -1.99 -5.97 -15.39
C ASP A 172 -0.70 -6.77 -15.11
N ARG A 173 0.46 -6.12 -15.18
CA ARG A 173 1.74 -6.73 -14.81
C ARG A 173 1.80 -7.15 -13.35
N SER A 174 1.29 -6.33 -12.45
CA SER A 174 1.22 -6.65 -11.02
C SER A 174 0.37 -7.90 -10.78
N VAL A 175 -0.80 -8.03 -11.41
CA VAL A 175 -1.65 -9.24 -11.33
C VAL A 175 -0.89 -10.49 -11.77
N HIS A 176 -0.14 -10.44 -12.88
CA HIS A 176 0.66 -11.57 -13.34
C HIS A 176 1.75 -11.97 -12.33
N PHE A 177 2.45 -11.00 -11.73
CA PHE A 177 3.44 -11.30 -10.69
C PHE A 177 2.83 -11.96 -9.45
N HIS A 178 1.64 -11.52 -9.03
CA HIS A 178 0.93 -12.14 -7.90
C HIS A 178 0.53 -13.58 -8.23
N GLN A 179 0.09 -13.85 -9.46
CA GLN A 179 -0.22 -15.21 -9.91
C GLN A 179 1.03 -16.12 -9.90
N ASP A 180 2.15 -15.61 -10.45
CA ASP A 180 3.40 -16.37 -10.49
C ASP A 180 3.96 -16.64 -9.09
N LEU A 181 3.85 -15.67 -8.17
CA LEU A 181 4.23 -15.82 -6.76
C LEU A 181 3.38 -16.89 -6.05
N ALA A 182 2.06 -16.83 -6.21
CA ALA A 182 1.15 -17.83 -5.64
C ALA A 182 1.48 -19.24 -6.17
N ASN A 183 1.76 -19.37 -7.47
CA ASN A 183 2.15 -20.63 -8.11
C ASN A 183 3.51 -21.13 -7.60
N ALA A 184 4.51 -20.25 -7.42
CA ALA A 184 5.82 -20.63 -6.89
C ALA A 184 5.73 -21.12 -5.44
N ILE A 185 4.89 -20.49 -4.61
CA ILE A 185 4.62 -20.90 -3.24
C ILE A 185 3.87 -22.24 -3.22
N ALA A 186 2.84 -22.40 -4.06
CA ALA A 186 2.06 -23.63 -4.17
C ALA A 186 2.91 -24.83 -4.63
N SER A 187 3.83 -24.61 -5.56
CA SER A 187 4.76 -25.61 -6.08
C SER A 187 5.96 -25.88 -5.15
N ARG A 188 6.00 -25.23 -3.97
CA ARG A 188 7.11 -25.42 -3.01
C ARG A 188 8.47 -25.08 -3.58
N ASN A 189 8.56 -24.00 -4.37
CA ASN A 189 9.81 -23.54 -5.00
C ASN A 189 10.33 -22.26 -4.32
N PRO A 190 11.17 -22.35 -3.26
CA PRO A 190 11.65 -21.19 -2.51
C PRO A 190 12.46 -20.21 -3.35
N SER A 191 13.30 -20.73 -4.25
CA SER A 191 14.15 -19.88 -5.09
C SER A 191 13.34 -19.08 -6.12
N ALA A 192 12.32 -19.69 -6.73
CA ALA A 192 11.43 -18.97 -7.63
C ALA A 192 10.60 -17.92 -6.88
N ALA A 193 10.04 -18.26 -5.73
CA ALA A 193 9.26 -17.33 -4.91
C ALA A 193 10.09 -16.11 -4.49
N GLU A 194 11.35 -16.31 -4.08
CA GLU A 194 12.28 -15.23 -3.71
C GLU A 194 12.57 -14.30 -4.89
N ALA A 195 12.94 -14.89 -6.05
CA ALA A 195 13.27 -14.12 -7.25
C ALA A 195 12.08 -13.35 -7.81
N LEU A 196 10.89 -13.95 -7.82
CA LEU A 196 9.66 -13.32 -8.29
C LEU A 196 9.25 -12.16 -7.39
N MET A 197 9.34 -12.29 -6.05
CA MET A 197 9.05 -11.19 -5.14
C MET A 197 10.04 -10.04 -5.32
N ALA A 198 11.33 -10.34 -5.48
CA ALA A 198 12.35 -9.31 -5.74
C ALA A 198 12.06 -8.55 -7.03
N ALA A 199 11.76 -9.25 -8.13
CA ALA A 199 11.44 -8.65 -9.41
C ALA A 199 10.14 -7.84 -9.36
N HIS A 200 9.11 -8.35 -8.69
CA HIS A 200 7.84 -7.67 -8.48
C HIS A 200 8.03 -6.32 -7.78
N LEU A 201 8.74 -6.30 -6.66
CA LEU A 201 8.96 -5.07 -5.90
C LEU A 201 9.89 -4.07 -6.61
N CYS A 202 10.89 -4.56 -7.35
CA CYS A 202 11.75 -3.72 -8.19
C CYS A 202 10.94 -2.99 -9.29
N LEU A 203 10.07 -3.70 -10.00
CA LEU A 203 9.22 -3.11 -11.03
C LEU A 203 8.13 -2.21 -10.44
N ALA A 204 7.58 -2.57 -9.27
CA ALA A 204 6.66 -1.73 -8.53
C ALA A 204 7.30 -0.38 -8.15
N HIS A 205 8.54 -0.39 -7.69
CA HIS A 205 9.33 0.79 -7.37
C HIS A 205 9.54 1.67 -8.62
N THR A 206 10.01 1.08 -9.72
CA THR A 206 10.24 1.80 -10.98
C THR A 206 8.95 2.47 -11.50
N ALA A 207 7.83 1.75 -11.51
CA ALA A 207 6.55 2.29 -11.95
C ALA A 207 6.09 3.46 -11.06
N PHE A 208 6.24 3.32 -9.75
CA PHE A 208 5.90 4.35 -8.79
C PHE A 208 6.77 5.61 -8.96
N GLU A 209 8.11 5.45 -9.06
CA GLU A 209 9.04 6.55 -9.28
C GLU A 209 8.73 7.31 -10.56
N THR A 210 8.55 6.59 -11.67
CA THR A 210 8.27 7.19 -12.99
C THR A 210 6.98 8.01 -12.95
N SER A 211 5.92 7.48 -12.35
CA SER A 211 4.64 8.17 -12.30
C SER A 211 4.62 9.36 -11.34
N ARG A 212 5.36 9.29 -10.24
CA ARG A 212 5.35 10.33 -9.22
C ARG A 212 6.35 11.46 -9.49
N PHE A 213 7.53 11.12 -10.02
CA PHE A 213 8.64 12.07 -10.18
C PHE A 213 9.07 12.31 -11.63
N GLY A 214 8.60 11.48 -12.57
CA GLY A 214 9.02 11.58 -13.99
C GLY A 214 8.69 12.91 -14.69
N ASN A 215 7.75 13.68 -14.13
CA ASN A 215 7.41 15.01 -14.67
C ASN A 215 8.33 16.12 -14.16
N ASP A 216 9.06 15.91 -13.06
CA ASP A 216 9.95 16.93 -12.49
C ASP A 216 11.26 17.07 -13.29
N GLU A 217 11.70 16.02 -13.98
CA GLU A 217 12.93 16.04 -14.79
C GLU A 217 12.75 16.69 -16.19
N GLN A 218 11.51 16.90 -16.64
CA GLN A 218 11.22 17.59 -17.91
C GLN A 218 11.07 19.11 -17.77
N SER A 219 11.13 19.62 -16.55
CA SER A 219 10.93 21.04 -16.23
C SER A 219 12.20 21.75 -15.74
N ALA A 220 13.35 21.08 -15.76
CA ALA A 220 14.66 21.61 -15.40
C ALA A 220 15.58 21.65 -16.62
#